data_efd8556f73396aaa9bdaa1e4fd12e012
#
_entry.id   efd8556f73396aaa9bdaa1e4fd12e012
#
_cell.length_a   1.000
_cell.length_b   1.000
_cell.length_c   1.000
_cell.angle_alpha   90.00
_cell.angle_beta   90.00
_cell.angle_gamma   90.00
#
_symmetry.space_group_name_H-M   'P 1'
#
loop_
_entity.id
_entity.type
_entity.pdbx_description
1 polymer ?
#
loop_
_entity_poly.entity_id
_entity_poly.type
_entity_poly.pdbx_seq_one_letter_code
_entity_poly.pdbx_strand_id
1 'polypeptide(L)'
;VVMSFRSGHLREAILEETRGSIDDVSAFSSLAEELGQEYFSLDCLRDLRSPLRIADVSPGDGYGLSQVLSAALYKMIIGMHKRWWQKFSGEGAALDYSLSGKALAIAVEHFKRMIFRALDYLPPVNVSFADYGRAIIAADQASHPNDPEEREFICQEFTERGIVASPEEMEVETDYEHPAVTELDLEAVKGDDAAAHAFVEQNRDLLNIPAGVAFTLAPRLDVTKLYYHRGGRRRRVRECLVKVWWELSKQKSSGGEPSVKAGTTLAIDWKTRRVRAVLTSDPGTA
;
A
#
# COMPACT_ATOMS: atom_id res chain seq x y z
N VAL A 1 3.85 -2.82 12.81
CA VAL A 1 2.38 -2.98 12.86
C VAL A 1 1.98 -4.46 12.77
N VAL A 2 2.23 -5.19 11.67
CA VAL A 2 1.78 -6.60 11.49
C VAL A 2 2.34 -7.52 12.58
N MET A 3 3.58 -7.36 12.97
CA MET A 3 4.24 -8.21 13.97
C MET A 3 3.62 -8.09 15.35
N SER A 4 3.15 -6.91 15.73
CA SER A 4 2.48 -6.67 17.03
C SER A 4 1.24 -7.53 17.23
N PHE A 5 0.56 -7.93 16.15
CA PHE A 5 -0.66 -8.73 16.21
C PHE A 5 -0.45 -10.23 15.95
N ARG A 6 0.79 -10.69 15.87
CA ARG A 6 1.07 -12.07 15.43
C ARG A 6 0.92 -13.12 16.54
N SER A 7 1.14 -12.76 17.80
CA SER A 7 1.01 -13.67 18.93
C SER A 7 -0.47 -13.91 19.28
N GLY A 8 -0.95 -15.16 19.14
CA GLY A 8 -2.32 -15.54 19.50
C GLY A 8 -2.60 -15.35 20.99
N HIS A 9 -1.70 -15.83 21.84
CA HIS A 9 -1.84 -15.72 23.31
C HIS A 9 -1.83 -14.28 23.80
N LEU A 10 -0.95 -13.42 23.22
CA LEU A 10 -0.92 -12.01 23.59
C LEU A 10 -2.23 -11.32 23.20
N ARG A 11 -2.75 -11.61 21.99
CA ARG A 11 -4.04 -11.05 21.55
C ARG A 11 -5.20 -11.45 22.46
N GLU A 12 -5.28 -12.73 22.83
CA GLU A 12 -6.32 -13.24 23.70
C GLU A 12 -6.26 -12.56 25.09
N ALA A 13 -5.09 -12.51 25.71
CA ALA A 13 -4.89 -11.87 27.01
C ALA A 13 -5.29 -10.38 26.99
N ILE A 14 -4.86 -9.64 25.95
CA ILE A 14 -5.20 -8.23 25.83
C ILE A 14 -6.69 -8.02 25.59
N LEU A 15 -7.32 -8.80 24.73
CA LEU A 15 -8.75 -8.66 24.45
C LEU A 15 -9.60 -9.02 25.66
N GLU A 16 -9.17 -9.94 26.50
CA GLU A 16 -9.80 -10.23 27.79
C GLU A 16 -9.70 -9.04 28.76
N GLU A 17 -8.50 -8.48 28.93
CA GLU A 17 -8.24 -7.35 29.83
C GLU A 17 -9.00 -6.10 29.41
N THR A 18 -9.02 -5.81 28.11
CA THR A 18 -9.62 -4.58 27.55
C THR A 18 -11.08 -4.73 27.15
N ARG A 19 -11.69 -5.87 27.42
CA ARG A 19 -13.05 -6.21 26.98
C ARG A 19 -13.25 -6.04 25.47
N GLY A 20 -12.25 -6.43 24.71
CA GLY A 20 -12.27 -6.45 23.25
C GLY A 20 -11.74 -5.20 22.55
N SER A 21 -11.41 -4.11 23.27
CA SER A 21 -10.82 -2.92 22.66
C SER A 21 -9.33 -3.14 22.33
N ILE A 22 -8.88 -2.58 21.22
CA ILE A 22 -7.45 -2.52 20.85
C ILE A 22 -6.95 -1.07 20.68
N ASP A 23 -7.79 -0.08 20.91
CA ASP A 23 -7.48 1.33 20.64
C ASP A 23 -6.41 1.90 21.57
N ASP A 24 -6.51 1.58 22.87
CA ASP A 24 -5.68 2.18 23.91
C ASP A 24 -4.60 1.24 24.45
N VAL A 25 -4.33 0.16 23.73
CA VAL A 25 -3.40 -0.87 24.19
C VAL A 25 -1.97 -0.57 23.74
N SER A 26 -1.11 -0.19 24.68
CA SER A 26 0.31 0.07 24.43
C SER A 26 1.04 -1.15 23.85
N ALA A 27 0.71 -2.35 24.32
CA ALA A 27 1.34 -3.59 23.85
C ALA A 27 1.26 -3.84 22.33
N PHE A 28 0.28 -3.23 21.64
CA PHE A 28 0.22 -3.29 20.17
C PHE A 28 0.85 -2.08 19.48
N SER A 29 0.84 -0.91 20.14
CA SER A 29 1.29 0.35 19.55
C SER A 29 2.74 0.69 19.86
N SER A 30 3.25 0.29 21.02
CA SER A 30 4.63 0.57 21.44
C SER A 30 5.59 -0.47 20.86
N LEU A 31 6.64 -0.01 20.22
CA LEU A 31 7.69 -0.86 19.66
C LEU A 31 9.03 -0.57 20.28
N ALA A 32 9.76 -1.64 20.64
CA ALA A 32 11.10 -1.58 21.19
C ALA A 32 11.18 -0.67 22.44
N GLU A 33 10.35 -0.93 23.43
CA GLU A 33 10.28 -0.19 24.71
C GLU A 33 11.64 -0.20 25.44
N GLU A 34 12.27 -1.38 25.60
CA GLU A 34 13.57 -1.51 26.22
C GLU A 34 14.63 -0.64 25.52
N LEU A 35 14.66 -0.67 24.18
CA LEU A 35 15.62 0.14 23.39
C LEU A 35 15.33 1.65 23.54
N GLY A 36 14.05 2.03 23.56
CA GLY A 36 13.63 3.41 23.77
C GLY A 36 14.06 3.93 25.13
N GLN A 37 13.81 3.18 26.18
CA GLN A 37 14.14 3.54 27.56
C GLN A 37 15.65 3.57 27.81
N GLU A 38 16.38 2.54 27.36
CA GLU A 38 17.80 2.39 27.66
C GLU A 38 18.70 3.39 26.91
N TYR A 39 18.40 3.65 25.64
CA TYR A 39 19.30 4.45 24.77
C TYR A 39 18.80 5.86 24.45
N PHE A 40 17.50 6.12 24.55
CA PHE A 40 16.90 7.37 24.08
C PHE A 40 16.07 8.10 25.14
N SER A 41 15.90 7.56 26.35
CA SER A 41 15.04 8.11 27.41
C SER A 41 13.59 8.34 26.94
N LEU A 42 13.09 7.48 26.09
CA LEU A 42 11.72 7.46 25.57
C LEU A 42 10.97 6.25 26.15
N ASP A 43 9.66 6.35 26.30
CA ASP A 43 8.82 5.22 26.76
C ASP A 43 8.93 4.03 25.80
N CYS A 44 9.05 4.29 24.51
CA CYS A 44 9.32 3.30 23.47
C CYS A 44 10.08 3.95 22.31
N LEU A 45 10.77 3.14 21.51
CA LEU A 45 11.42 3.66 20.30
C LEU A 45 10.42 4.21 19.29
N ARG A 46 9.25 3.60 19.17
CA ARG A 46 8.20 4.04 18.25
C ARG A 46 6.81 3.80 18.82
N ASP A 47 6.00 4.87 18.92
CA ASP A 47 4.58 4.79 19.21
C ASP A 47 3.77 4.83 17.90
N LEU A 48 3.08 3.74 17.62
CA LEU A 48 2.22 3.63 16.44
C LEU A 48 0.92 4.45 16.56
N ARG A 49 0.60 5.00 17.75
CA ARG A 49 -0.51 5.93 17.97
C ARG A 49 -0.14 7.38 17.74
N SER A 50 1.11 7.65 17.38
CA SER A 50 1.61 9.01 17.17
C SER A 50 0.63 9.85 16.33
N PRO A 51 0.26 11.07 16.76
CA PRO A 51 -0.59 11.98 16.01
C PRO A 51 0.17 12.75 14.92
N LEU A 52 1.47 12.51 14.74
CA LEU A 52 2.33 13.26 13.82
C LEU A 52 1.74 13.31 12.40
N ARG A 53 1.89 14.49 11.80
CA ARG A 53 1.60 14.79 10.39
C ARG A 53 2.91 15.08 9.64
N ILE A 54 2.88 15.05 8.33
CA ILE A 54 4.05 15.44 7.51
C ILE A 54 4.57 16.83 7.89
N ALA A 55 3.66 17.80 8.12
CA ALA A 55 4.01 19.16 8.47
C ALA A 55 4.71 19.31 9.84
N ASP A 56 4.58 18.33 10.72
CA ASP A 56 5.19 18.34 12.06
C ASP A 56 6.62 17.80 12.04
N VAL A 57 7.06 17.26 10.90
CA VAL A 57 8.34 16.58 10.75
C VAL A 57 9.32 17.49 10.00
N SER A 58 10.55 17.61 10.53
CA SER A 58 11.59 18.39 9.86
C SER A 58 11.99 17.76 8.53
N PRO A 59 12.27 18.56 7.49
CA PRO A 59 12.81 18.05 6.24
C PRO A 59 14.07 17.23 6.45
N GLY A 60 14.10 16.01 5.91
CA GLY A 60 15.24 15.08 6.06
C GLY A 60 15.19 14.19 7.32
N ASP A 61 14.24 14.38 8.22
CA ASP A 61 14.02 13.46 9.34
C ASP A 61 13.27 12.20 8.86
N GLY A 62 14.01 11.25 8.30
CA GLY A 62 13.45 9.98 7.85
C GLY A 62 12.80 9.14 8.95
N TYR A 63 13.24 9.34 10.21
CA TYR A 63 12.64 8.65 11.36
C TYR A 63 11.24 9.20 11.65
N GLY A 64 11.09 10.51 11.78
CA GLY A 64 9.80 11.17 11.96
C GLY A 64 8.84 10.87 10.82
N LEU A 65 9.29 10.97 9.55
CA LEU A 65 8.50 10.61 8.40
C LEU A 65 8.00 9.15 8.44
N SER A 66 8.88 8.21 8.80
CA SER A 66 8.51 6.80 8.93
C SER A 66 7.49 6.56 10.05
N GLN A 67 7.49 7.41 11.09
CA GLN A 67 6.53 7.36 12.17
C GLN A 67 5.13 7.81 11.70
N VAL A 68 5.05 8.86 10.87
CA VAL A 68 3.78 9.30 10.25
C VAL A 68 3.13 8.16 9.48
N LEU A 69 3.86 7.50 8.58
CA LEU A 69 3.33 6.38 7.81
C LEU A 69 2.96 5.19 8.70
N SER A 70 3.81 4.84 9.66
CA SER A 70 3.54 3.69 10.55
C SER A 70 2.28 3.90 11.38
N ALA A 71 2.05 5.13 11.85
CA ALA A 71 0.87 5.48 12.62
C ALA A 71 -0.40 5.50 11.74
N ALA A 72 -0.31 5.99 10.48
CA ALA A 72 -1.41 5.87 9.53
C ALA A 72 -1.82 4.41 9.32
N LEU A 73 -0.84 3.53 9.06
CA LEU A 73 -1.08 2.10 8.87
C LEU A 73 -1.63 1.41 10.14
N TYR A 74 -1.21 1.85 11.32
CA TYR A 74 -1.76 1.33 12.58
C TYR A 74 -3.22 1.74 12.76
N LYS A 75 -3.56 2.99 12.49
CA LYS A 75 -4.95 3.48 12.58
C LYS A 75 -5.88 2.77 11.59
N MET A 76 -5.38 2.40 10.40
CA MET A 76 -6.12 1.56 9.45
C MET A 76 -6.54 0.22 10.07
N ILE A 77 -5.62 -0.51 10.70
CA ILE A 77 -5.96 -1.83 11.29
C ILE A 77 -6.94 -1.69 12.44
N ILE A 78 -6.84 -0.62 13.26
CA ILE A 78 -7.81 -0.31 14.30
C ILE A 78 -9.20 -0.06 13.70
N GLY A 79 -9.30 0.75 12.65
CA GLY A 79 -10.56 1.02 11.94
C GLY A 79 -11.19 -0.24 11.35
N MET A 80 -10.38 -1.08 10.69
CA MET A 80 -10.82 -2.38 10.17
C MET A 80 -11.33 -3.30 11.28
N HIS A 81 -10.63 -3.38 12.42
CA HIS A 81 -11.07 -4.17 13.56
C HIS A 81 -12.42 -3.69 14.10
N LYS A 82 -12.58 -2.38 14.35
CA LYS A 82 -13.84 -1.79 14.83
C LYS A 82 -15.00 -2.15 13.89
N ARG A 83 -14.82 -1.97 12.60
CA ARG A 83 -15.84 -2.28 11.61
C ARG A 83 -16.25 -3.75 11.61
N TRP A 84 -15.30 -4.68 11.64
CA TRP A 84 -15.60 -6.11 11.68
C TRP A 84 -16.26 -6.51 13.00
N TRP A 85 -15.84 -5.91 14.10
CA TRP A 85 -16.45 -6.17 15.40
C TRP A 85 -17.91 -5.70 15.44
N GLN A 86 -18.20 -4.48 15.01
CA GLN A 86 -19.57 -3.96 14.87
C GLN A 86 -20.43 -4.84 13.97
N LYS A 87 -19.90 -5.27 12.83
CA LYS A 87 -20.59 -6.14 11.88
C LYS A 87 -20.97 -7.49 12.49
N PHE A 88 -20.16 -8.04 13.39
CA PHE A 88 -20.45 -9.30 14.08
C PHE A 88 -21.41 -9.12 15.25
N SER A 89 -21.35 -8.01 15.96
CA SER A 89 -22.22 -7.70 17.10
C SER A 89 -23.62 -7.24 16.68
N GLY A 90 -23.79 -6.76 15.45
CA GLY A 90 -25.04 -6.15 14.95
C GLY A 90 -25.20 -4.69 15.36
N GLU A 91 -26.06 -3.96 14.64
CA GLU A 91 -26.36 -2.57 14.93
C GLU A 91 -27.09 -2.42 16.27
N GLY A 92 -26.56 -1.58 17.16
CA GLY A 92 -27.17 -1.28 18.46
C GLY A 92 -27.00 -2.34 19.55
N ALA A 93 -26.33 -3.45 19.29
CA ALA A 93 -25.97 -4.44 20.31
C ALA A 93 -24.80 -3.94 21.17
N ALA A 94 -24.75 -4.34 22.44
CA ALA A 94 -23.54 -4.19 23.24
C ALA A 94 -22.41 -4.98 22.58
N LEU A 95 -21.22 -4.36 22.46
CA LEU A 95 -20.07 -5.02 21.84
C LEU A 95 -19.67 -6.26 22.64
N ASP A 96 -19.80 -7.42 22.04
CA ASP A 96 -19.37 -8.68 22.63
C ASP A 96 -17.87 -8.87 22.39
N TYR A 97 -17.07 -8.86 23.48
CA TYR A 97 -15.62 -9.00 23.38
C TYR A 97 -15.20 -10.36 22.83
N SER A 98 -16.03 -11.41 22.96
CA SER A 98 -15.76 -12.73 22.38
C SER A 98 -15.71 -12.70 20.85
N LEU A 99 -16.43 -11.77 20.22
CA LEU A 99 -16.41 -11.54 18.78
C LEU A 99 -15.25 -10.66 18.33
N SER A 100 -14.66 -9.89 19.25
CA SER A 100 -13.53 -9.00 18.94
C SER A 100 -12.30 -9.78 18.47
N GLY A 101 -11.97 -10.91 19.08
CA GLY A 101 -10.86 -11.76 18.65
C GLY A 101 -11.01 -12.26 17.22
N LYS A 102 -12.23 -12.64 16.81
CA LYS A 102 -12.54 -13.01 15.43
C LYS A 102 -12.41 -11.82 14.48
N ALA A 103 -12.93 -10.66 14.87
CA ALA A 103 -12.84 -9.42 14.12
C ALA A 103 -11.38 -9.01 13.89
N LEU A 104 -10.56 -9.09 14.96
CA LEU A 104 -9.14 -8.76 14.90
C LEU A 104 -8.37 -9.72 13.96
N ALA A 105 -8.65 -11.01 14.02
CA ALA A 105 -8.00 -11.98 13.14
C ALA A 105 -8.29 -11.70 11.65
N ILE A 106 -9.53 -11.32 11.34
CA ILE A 106 -9.91 -10.97 9.95
C ILE A 106 -9.28 -9.64 9.54
N ALA A 107 -9.32 -8.63 10.41
CA ALA A 107 -8.72 -7.32 10.14
C ALA A 107 -7.21 -7.43 9.88
N VAL A 108 -6.47 -8.18 10.70
CA VAL A 108 -5.03 -8.41 10.53
C VAL A 108 -4.72 -9.12 9.21
N GLU A 109 -5.47 -10.15 8.86
CA GLU A 109 -5.26 -10.87 7.60
C GLU A 109 -5.62 -10.02 6.38
N HIS A 110 -6.67 -9.21 6.44
CA HIS A 110 -7.04 -8.30 5.36
C HIS A 110 -5.98 -7.20 5.21
N PHE A 111 -5.67 -6.50 6.28
CA PHE A 111 -4.62 -5.47 6.33
C PHE A 111 -3.28 -6.00 5.77
N LYS A 112 -2.82 -7.14 6.26
CA LYS A 112 -1.58 -7.76 5.78
C LYS A 112 -1.58 -7.97 4.27
N ARG A 113 -2.68 -8.45 3.71
CA ARG A 113 -2.79 -8.65 2.25
C ARG A 113 -2.76 -7.34 1.48
N MET A 114 -3.44 -6.31 1.97
CA MET A 114 -3.43 -4.99 1.34
C MET A 114 -2.02 -4.42 1.26
N ILE A 115 -1.34 -4.31 2.40
CA ILE A 115 -0.03 -3.65 2.46
C ILE A 115 1.09 -4.43 1.75
N PHE A 116 1.06 -5.77 1.77
CA PHE A 116 2.11 -6.55 1.07
C PHE A 116 1.85 -6.68 -0.43
N ARG A 117 0.59 -6.77 -0.86
CA ARG A 117 0.28 -6.77 -2.30
C ARG A 117 0.55 -5.43 -2.96
N ALA A 118 0.41 -4.34 -2.21
CA ALA A 118 0.77 -3.02 -2.68
C ALA A 118 2.22 -2.93 -3.16
N LEU A 119 3.15 -3.67 -2.52
CA LEU A 119 4.56 -3.67 -2.90
C LEU A 119 4.80 -4.13 -4.35
N ASP A 120 3.94 -5.01 -4.85
CA ASP A 120 4.03 -5.46 -6.25
C ASP A 120 3.71 -4.33 -7.23
N TYR A 121 2.79 -3.43 -6.86
CA TYR A 121 2.31 -2.33 -7.72
C TYR A 121 3.15 -1.06 -7.63
N LEU A 122 4.05 -0.97 -6.63
CA LEU A 122 4.90 0.21 -6.49
C LEU A 122 5.78 0.45 -7.71
N PRO A 123 5.95 1.70 -8.14
CA PRO A 123 6.97 2.08 -9.11
C PRO A 123 8.35 1.60 -8.67
N PRO A 124 9.26 1.29 -9.62
CA PRO A 124 10.56 0.71 -9.28
C PRO A 124 11.54 1.69 -8.64
N VAL A 125 11.26 2.99 -8.71
CA VAL A 125 12.15 4.07 -8.20
C VAL A 125 11.34 5.20 -7.62
N ASN A 126 11.96 5.95 -6.71
CA ASN A 126 11.46 7.23 -6.18
C ASN A 126 10.04 7.15 -5.60
N VAL A 127 9.80 6.18 -4.74
CA VAL A 127 8.48 5.90 -4.17
C VAL A 127 8.19 6.85 -3.00
N SER A 128 7.11 7.60 -3.09
CA SER A 128 6.57 8.41 -2.00
C SER A 128 5.58 7.62 -1.12
N PHE A 129 5.19 8.19 0.02
CA PHE A 129 4.12 7.62 0.85
C PHE A 129 2.76 7.66 0.13
N ALA A 130 2.52 8.69 -0.69
CA ALA A 130 1.33 8.78 -1.53
C ALA A 130 1.28 7.65 -2.56
N ASP A 131 2.42 7.32 -3.20
CA ASP A 131 2.51 6.17 -4.12
C ASP A 131 2.18 4.85 -3.41
N TYR A 132 2.69 4.69 -2.18
CA TYR A 132 2.36 3.50 -1.39
C TYR A 132 0.88 3.45 -1.03
N GLY A 133 0.28 4.58 -0.68
CA GLY A 133 -1.16 4.67 -0.45
C GLY A 133 -1.98 4.29 -1.69
N ARG A 134 -1.66 4.85 -2.85
CA ARG A 134 -2.28 4.49 -4.14
C ARG A 134 -2.12 2.99 -4.45
N ALA A 135 -0.95 2.43 -4.19
CA ALA A 135 -0.71 0.99 -4.37
C ALA A 135 -1.57 0.12 -3.42
N ILE A 136 -1.79 0.55 -2.18
CA ILE A 136 -2.71 -0.11 -1.24
C ILE A 136 -4.15 -0.07 -1.77
N ILE A 137 -4.61 1.09 -2.25
CA ILE A 137 -5.94 1.25 -2.86
C ILE A 137 -6.10 0.31 -4.06
N ALA A 138 -5.15 0.30 -4.99
CA ALA A 138 -5.18 -0.57 -6.16
C ALA A 138 -5.20 -2.06 -5.77
N ALA A 139 -4.39 -2.47 -4.79
CA ALA A 139 -4.35 -3.84 -4.30
C ALA A 139 -5.65 -4.28 -3.64
N ASP A 140 -6.30 -3.39 -2.89
CA ASP A 140 -7.59 -3.67 -2.28
C ASP A 140 -8.71 -3.70 -3.32
N GLN A 141 -8.76 -2.74 -4.21
CA GLN A 141 -9.78 -2.67 -5.27
C GLN A 141 -9.75 -3.92 -6.17
N ALA A 142 -8.57 -4.42 -6.51
CA ALA A 142 -8.42 -5.69 -7.23
C ALA A 142 -8.96 -6.89 -6.45
N SER A 143 -8.92 -6.83 -5.10
CA SER A 143 -9.35 -7.92 -4.20
C SER A 143 -10.81 -7.81 -3.79
N HIS A 144 -11.28 -6.60 -3.54
CA HIS A 144 -12.59 -6.26 -2.97
C HIS A 144 -13.27 -5.11 -3.73
N PRO A 145 -13.57 -5.28 -5.05
CA PRO A 145 -14.04 -4.18 -5.89
C PRO A 145 -15.35 -3.53 -5.37
N ASN A 146 -16.19 -4.30 -4.69
CA ASN A 146 -17.50 -3.87 -4.20
C ASN A 146 -17.53 -3.45 -2.73
N ASP A 147 -16.37 -3.28 -2.08
CA ASP A 147 -16.26 -2.91 -0.67
C ASP A 147 -15.33 -1.70 -0.52
N PRO A 148 -15.85 -0.46 -0.68
CA PRO A 148 -15.01 0.75 -0.70
C PRO A 148 -14.62 1.26 0.69
N GLU A 149 -15.27 0.80 1.75
CA GLU A 149 -15.18 1.41 3.09
C GLU A 149 -13.74 1.47 3.65
N GLU A 150 -12.93 0.42 3.45
CA GLU A 150 -11.52 0.45 3.86
C GLU A 150 -10.72 1.48 3.05
N ARG A 151 -11.02 1.61 1.76
CA ARG A 151 -10.32 2.56 0.88
C ARG A 151 -10.64 4.00 1.25
N GLU A 152 -11.90 4.31 1.53
CA GLU A 152 -12.33 5.63 2.01
C GLU A 152 -11.62 6.01 3.31
N PHE A 153 -11.54 5.07 4.25
CA PHE A 153 -10.82 5.27 5.50
C PHE A 153 -9.32 5.55 5.29
N ILE A 154 -8.68 4.81 4.37
CA ILE A 154 -7.27 5.03 4.02
C ILE A 154 -7.07 6.42 3.41
N CYS A 155 -7.90 6.81 2.46
CA CYS A 155 -7.84 8.14 1.83
C CYS A 155 -7.98 9.25 2.88
N GLN A 156 -8.94 9.12 3.78
CA GLN A 156 -9.13 10.07 4.87
C GLN A 156 -7.90 10.15 5.78
N GLU A 157 -7.35 9.02 6.23
CA GLU A 157 -6.20 8.98 7.14
C GLU A 157 -4.94 9.58 6.49
N PHE A 158 -4.70 9.31 5.20
CA PHE A 158 -3.57 9.87 4.48
C PHE A 158 -3.71 11.39 4.28
N THR A 159 -4.94 11.88 4.06
CA THR A 159 -5.24 13.31 3.97
C THR A 159 -5.09 13.99 5.32
N GLU A 160 -5.62 13.42 6.40
CA GLU A 160 -5.51 13.96 7.75
C GLU A 160 -4.06 14.12 8.20
N ARG A 161 -3.17 13.21 7.76
CA ARG A 161 -1.74 13.28 8.07
C ARG A 161 -0.93 14.14 7.10
N GLY A 162 -1.57 14.71 6.08
CA GLY A 162 -0.91 15.55 5.08
C GLY A 162 0.04 14.77 4.17
N ILE A 163 -0.14 13.45 4.05
CA ILE A 163 0.59 12.62 3.07
C ILE A 163 0.12 12.95 1.65
N VAL A 164 -1.16 13.25 1.50
CA VAL A 164 -1.78 13.81 0.30
C VAL A 164 -2.57 15.06 0.68
N ALA A 165 -2.78 15.98 -0.26
CA ALA A 165 -3.53 17.21 0.00
C ALA A 165 -5.05 16.95 0.01
N SER A 166 -5.51 15.98 -0.78
CA SER A 166 -6.93 15.62 -0.85
C SER A 166 -7.12 14.12 -1.14
N PRO A 167 -8.31 13.55 -0.84
CA PRO A 167 -8.63 12.15 -1.14
C PRO A 167 -8.53 11.80 -2.63
N GLU A 168 -8.79 12.74 -3.53
CA GLU A 168 -8.76 12.57 -4.98
C GLU A 168 -7.36 12.22 -5.49
N GLU A 169 -6.30 12.67 -4.81
CA GLU A 169 -4.92 12.31 -5.13
C GLU A 169 -4.61 10.82 -4.90
N MET A 170 -5.48 10.14 -4.18
CA MET A 170 -5.40 8.71 -3.92
C MET A 170 -6.17 7.86 -4.94
N GLU A 171 -6.93 8.48 -5.83
CA GLU A 171 -7.70 7.76 -6.84
C GLU A 171 -6.78 7.02 -7.82
N VAL A 172 -7.13 5.78 -8.09
CA VAL A 172 -6.42 4.90 -9.03
C VAL A 172 -7.44 4.23 -9.93
N GLU A 173 -7.30 4.43 -11.23
CA GLU A 173 -8.08 3.65 -12.19
C GLU A 173 -7.60 2.19 -12.20
N THR A 174 -8.54 1.27 -12.03
CA THR A 174 -8.23 -0.15 -11.94
C THR A 174 -9.22 -1.00 -12.74
N ASP A 175 -8.74 -2.17 -13.18
CA ASP A 175 -9.55 -3.20 -13.84
C ASP A 175 -10.28 -2.70 -15.10
N TYR A 176 -9.57 -2.03 -15.98
CA TYR A 176 -10.10 -1.53 -17.24
C TYR A 176 -9.50 -2.23 -18.46
N GLU A 177 -10.17 -2.13 -19.62
CA GLU A 177 -9.68 -2.63 -20.89
C GLU A 177 -8.82 -1.56 -21.59
N HIS A 178 -7.69 -2.01 -22.12
CA HIS A 178 -6.82 -1.15 -22.92
C HIS A 178 -6.37 -1.89 -24.20
N PRO A 179 -6.53 -1.30 -25.39
CA PRO A 179 -6.25 -1.97 -26.68
C PRO A 179 -4.85 -2.59 -26.73
N ALA A 180 -3.84 -1.89 -26.25
CA ALA A 180 -2.45 -2.36 -26.23
C ALA A 180 -2.23 -3.62 -25.38
N VAL A 181 -3.14 -3.93 -24.46
CA VAL A 181 -3.01 -5.05 -23.52
C VAL A 181 -3.91 -6.23 -23.91
N THR A 182 -5.03 -5.96 -24.57
CA THR A 182 -6.04 -6.98 -24.91
C THR A 182 -5.45 -8.09 -25.79
N GLU A 183 -4.65 -7.73 -26.77
CA GLU A 183 -4.03 -8.68 -27.73
C GLU A 183 -2.56 -8.97 -27.41
N LEU A 184 -2.05 -8.51 -26.28
CA LEU A 184 -0.64 -8.62 -25.92
C LEU A 184 -0.23 -10.08 -25.63
N ASP A 185 0.84 -10.53 -26.27
CA ASP A 185 1.49 -11.79 -25.91
C ASP A 185 2.30 -11.62 -24.62
N LEU A 186 1.66 -11.91 -23.48
CA LEU A 186 2.29 -11.78 -22.16
C LEU A 186 3.43 -12.78 -21.94
N GLU A 187 3.42 -13.95 -22.60
CA GLU A 187 4.54 -14.90 -22.50
C GLU A 187 5.78 -14.33 -23.21
N ALA A 188 5.61 -13.71 -24.38
CA ALA A 188 6.69 -13.02 -25.07
C ALA A 188 7.22 -11.85 -24.24
N VAL A 189 6.34 -10.95 -23.75
CA VAL A 189 6.75 -9.81 -22.91
C VAL A 189 7.50 -10.27 -21.65
N LYS A 190 7.07 -11.37 -21.04
CA LYS A 190 7.73 -11.92 -19.86
C LYS A 190 9.10 -12.51 -20.17
N GLY A 191 9.21 -13.27 -21.24
CA GLY A 191 10.36 -14.12 -21.56
C GLY A 191 11.44 -13.46 -22.41
N ASP A 192 11.09 -12.42 -23.17
CA ASP A 192 11.98 -11.76 -24.13
C ASP A 192 12.12 -10.26 -23.83
N ASP A 193 13.34 -9.79 -23.61
CA ASP A 193 13.64 -8.38 -23.35
C ASP A 193 13.34 -7.50 -24.55
N ALA A 194 13.56 -7.99 -25.79
CA ALA A 194 13.27 -7.23 -26.99
C ALA A 194 11.76 -7.05 -27.19
N ALA A 195 10.95 -8.08 -26.94
CA ALA A 195 9.50 -7.99 -26.98
C ALA A 195 8.96 -7.03 -25.92
N ALA A 196 9.47 -7.10 -24.70
CA ALA A 196 9.09 -6.20 -23.62
C ALA A 196 9.47 -4.75 -23.94
N HIS A 197 10.67 -4.51 -24.44
CA HIS A 197 11.13 -3.18 -24.83
C HIS A 197 10.27 -2.61 -25.97
N ALA A 198 9.96 -3.41 -26.99
CA ALA A 198 9.09 -3.00 -28.10
C ALA A 198 7.67 -2.64 -27.62
N PHE A 199 7.10 -3.44 -26.71
CA PHE A 199 5.81 -3.14 -26.10
C PHE A 199 5.82 -1.81 -25.35
N VAL A 200 6.81 -1.57 -24.50
CA VAL A 200 6.93 -0.32 -23.72
C VAL A 200 7.13 0.87 -24.64
N GLU A 201 8.00 0.76 -25.66
CA GLU A 201 8.27 1.83 -26.62
C GLU A 201 7.02 2.23 -27.42
N GLN A 202 6.23 1.26 -27.83
CA GLN A 202 4.97 1.51 -28.56
C GLN A 202 3.85 2.08 -27.68
N ASN A 203 3.95 1.92 -26.36
CA ASN A 203 2.89 2.28 -25.40
C ASN A 203 3.40 3.23 -24.31
N ARG A 204 4.27 4.17 -24.69
CA ARG A 204 4.83 5.16 -23.76
C ARG A 204 3.75 5.94 -23.01
N ASP A 205 2.67 6.31 -23.68
CA ASP A 205 1.56 7.08 -23.09
C ASP A 205 0.86 6.28 -21.97
N LEU A 206 0.62 4.99 -22.16
CA LEU A 206 0.06 4.10 -21.15
C LEU A 206 0.96 4.03 -19.90
N LEU A 207 2.26 4.13 -20.09
CA LEU A 207 3.26 4.01 -19.02
C LEU A 207 3.75 5.37 -18.50
N ASN A 208 3.16 6.46 -18.96
CA ASN A 208 3.53 7.83 -18.63
C ASN A 208 5.02 8.17 -18.88
N ILE A 209 5.63 7.54 -19.89
CA ILE A 209 7.03 7.78 -20.25
C ILE A 209 7.10 8.97 -21.20
N PRO A 210 7.81 10.06 -20.85
CA PRO A 210 7.92 11.22 -21.72
C PRO A 210 8.53 10.88 -23.08
N ALA A 211 8.05 11.55 -24.13
CA ALA A 211 8.56 11.36 -25.48
C ALA A 211 10.07 11.65 -25.56
N GLY A 212 10.81 10.79 -26.25
CA GLY A 212 12.25 10.97 -26.48
C GLY A 212 13.15 10.72 -25.27
N VAL A 213 12.60 10.35 -24.10
CA VAL A 213 13.38 9.99 -22.92
C VAL A 213 13.74 8.50 -22.98
N ALA A 214 15.02 8.16 -22.78
CA ALA A 214 15.45 6.78 -22.66
C ALA A 214 14.91 6.17 -21.37
N PHE A 215 14.46 4.92 -21.42
CA PHE A 215 13.99 4.18 -20.25
C PHE A 215 14.76 2.88 -20.05
N THR A 216 14.67 2.35 -18.85
CA THR A 216 15.23 1.06 -18.45
C THR A 216 14.13 0.14 -17.99
N LEU A 217 14.11 -1.09 -18.51
CA LEU A 217 13.24 -2.15 -18.01
C LEU A 217 13.79 -2.69 -16.69
N ALA A 218 12.95 -2.75 -15.68
CA ALA A 218 13.22 -3.55 -14.49
C ALA A 218 12.85 -5.03 -14.76
N PRO A 219 13.33 -5.99 -13.94
CA PRO A 219 12.92 -7.39 -14.09
C PRO A 219 11.40 -7.53 -14.04
N ARG A 220 10.85 -8.20 -15.06
CA ARG A 220 9.40 -8.47 -15.13
C ARG A 220 9.01 -9.54 -14.13
N LEU A 221 7.90 -9.33 -13.47
CA LEU A 221 7.42 -10.25 -12.44
C LEU A 221 6.12 -10.91 -12.91
N ASP A 222 6.06 -12.22 -12.70
CA ASP A 222 4.87 -13.03 -12.86
C ASP A 222 4.43 -13.46 -11.46
N VAL A 223 3.37 -12.85 -10.96
CA VAL A 223 2.93 -13.04 -9.59
C VAL A 223 1.57 -13.73 -9.56
N THR A 224 1.40 -14.68 -8.63
CA THR A 224 0.12 -15.33 -8.39
C THR A 224 -0.41 -14.90 -7.02
N LYS A 225 -1.57 -14.28 -7.02
CA LYS A 225 -2.26 -13.79 -5.83
C LYS A 225 -3.48 -14.65 -5.51
N LEU A 226 -3.73 -14.87 -4.21
CA LEU A 226 -4.93 -15.54 -3.73
C LEU A 226 -5.94 -14.51 -3.25
N TYR A 227 -7.08 -14.45 -3.90
CA TYR A 227 -8.21 -13.62 -3.50
C TYR A 227 -9.26 -14.46 -2.79
N TYR A 228 -9.94 -13.84 -1.82
CA TYR A 228 -11.01 -14.49 -1.08
C TYR A 228 -12.32 -13.75 -1.37
N HIS A 229 -13.24 -14.42 -2.07
CA HIS A 229 -14.58 -13.88 -2.25
C HIS A 229 -15.45 -14.05 -1.00
N ARG A 230 -16.49 -13.20 -0.88
CA ARG A 230 -17.57 -13.43 0.09
C ARG A 230 -18.08 -14.86 -0.09
N GLY A 231 -18.08 -15.66 1.01
CA GLY A 231 -18.41 -17.08 0.96
C GLY A 231 -17.21 -18.04 0.98
N GLY A 232 -15.99 -17.54 1.22
CA GLY A 232 -14.80 -18.37 1.47
C GLY A 232 -14.19 -19.02 0.23
N ARG A 233 -14.71 -18.76 -0.97
CA ARG A 233 -14.10 -19.29 -2.20
C ARG A 233 -12.78 -18.59 -2.49
N ARG A 234 -11.72 -19.39 -2.65
CA ARG A 234 -10.40 -18.91 -3.06
C ARG A 234 -10.32 -18.81 -4.57
N ARG A 235 -9.89 -17.67 -5.09
CA ARG A 235 -9.57 -17.48 -6.50
C ARG A 235 -8.08 -17.17 -6.63
N ARG A 236 -7.39 -17.89 -7.50
CA ARG A 236 -6.03 -17.53 -7.92
C ARG A 236 -6.12 -16.57 -9.09
N VAL A 237 -5.40 -15.46 -8.99
CA VAL A 237 -5.22 -14.51 -10.09
C VAL A 237 -3.73 -14.42 -10.36
N ARG A 238 -3.36 -14.58 -11.61
CA ARG A 238 -2.00 -14.41 -12.10
C ARG A 238 -1.89 -13.05 -12.75
N GLU A 239 -0.86 -12.30 -12.42
CA GLU A 239 -0.61 -10.96 -12.96
C GLU A 239 0.79 -10.88 -13.53
N CYS A 240 0.92 -10.21 -14.68
CA CYS A 240 2.19 -9.81 -15.25
C CYS A 240 2.47 -8.36 -14.84
N LEU A 241 3.64 -8.10 -14.25
CA LEU A 241 4.06 -6.78 -13.85
C LEU A 241 5.20 -6.32 -14.76
N VAL A 242 4.96 -5.26 -15.50
CA VAL A 242 5.96 -4.58 -16.31
C VAL A 242 6.38 -3.31 -15.57
N LYS A 243 7.65 -3.22 -15.21
CA LYS A 243 8.20 -2.09 -14.48
C LYS A 243 9.26 -1.40 -15.30
N VAL A 244 9.17 -0.09 -15.37
CA VAL A 244 10.11 0.76 -16.13
C VAL A 244 10.51 1.97 -15.32
N TRP A 245 11.69 2.49 -15.56
CA TRP A 245 12.13 3.75 -14.98
C TRP A 245 12.97 4.55 -15.98
N TRP A 246 13.01 5.86 -15.79
CA TRP A 246 13.77 6.78 -16.60
C TRP A 246 14.33 7.93 -15.77
N GLU A 247 15.29 8.65 -16.34
CA GLU A 247 15.89 9.82 -15.72
C GLU A 247 15.33 11.10 -16.34
N LEU A 248 14.89 12.01 -15.48
CA LEU A 248 14.49 13.35 -15.86
C LEU A 248 15.68 14.27 -15.66
N SER A 249 16.22 14.83 -16.76
CA SER A 249 17.25 15.86 -16.66
C SER A 249 16.60 17.15 -16.17
N LYS A 250 16.92 17.61 -14.96
CA LYS A 250 16.67 19.01 -14.61
C LYS A 250 17.56 19.87 -15.52
N GLN A 251 16.99 20.89 -16.18
CA GLN A 251 17.76 21.86 -16.95
C GLN A 251 18.93 22.37 -16.09
N LYS A 252 20.14 22.31 -16.66
CA LYS A 252 21.38 22.73 -16.00
C LYS A 252 21.29 24.18 -15.51
N SER A 253 20.94 24.39 -14.26
CA SER A 253 21.50 25.47 -13.48
C SER A 253 22.88 25.01 -13.02
N SER A 254 23.88 25.86 -13.14
CA SER A 254 25.32 25.62 -12.97
C SER A 254 25.70 25.13 -11.56
N GLY A 255 25.48 23.88 -11.30
CA GLY A 255 25.85 23.18 -10.06
C GLY A 255 25.19 21.82 -10.10
N GLY A 256 25.94 20.77 -10.33
CA GLY A 256 25.49 19.40 -10.62
C GLY A 256 24.42 18.85 -9.64
N GLU A 257 23.18 19.24 -9.84
CA GLU A 257 22.06 18.63 -9.14
C GLU A 257 21.83 17.20 -9.64
N PRO A 258 21.52 16.25 -8.75
CA PRO A 258 21.29 14.87 -9.10
C PRO A 258 20.08 14.76 -10.07
N SER A 259 20.21 13.91 -11.08
CA SER A 259 19.09 13.54 -11.97
C SER A 259 17.97 12.93 -11.12
N VAL A 260 16.73 13.37 -11.36
CA VAL A 260 15.57 12.78 -10.67
C VAL A 260 15.07 11.60 -11.50
N LYS A 261 14.87 10.46 -10.83
CA LYS A 261 14.33 9.26 -11.46
C LYS A 261 12.82 9.22 -11.29
N ALA A 262 12.12 8.81 -12.35
CA ALA A 262 10.71 8.46 -12.29
C ALA A 262 10.52 7.04 -12.83
N GLY A 263 9.45 6.38 -12.44
CA GLY A 263 9.19 5.03 -12.90
C GLY A 263 7.71 4.69 -12.86
N THR A 264 7.34 3.69 -13.64
CA THR A 264 5.96 3.19 -13.72
C THR A 264 5.93 1.68 -13.55
N THR A 265 4.89 1.21 -12.87
CA THR A 265 4.48 -0.19 -12.84
C THR A 265 3.15 -0.33 -13.55
N LEU A 266 3.09 -1.16 -14.57
CA LEU A 266 1.88 -1.64 -15.23
C LEU A 266 1.61 -3.07 -14.76
N ALA A 267 0.44 -3.29 -14.16
CA ALA A 267 -0.05 -4.60 -13.73
C ALA A 267 -1.15 -5.08 -14.68
N ILE A 268 -1.01 -6.30 -15.22
CA ILE A 268 -1.93 -6.88 -16.20
C ILE A 268 -2.46 -8.22 -15.66
N ASP A 269 -3.77 -8.40 -15.67
CA ASP A 269 -4.37 -9.72 -15.39
C ASP A 269 -4.05 -10.68 -16.53
N TRP A 270 -3.43 -11.79 -16.20
CA TRP A 270 -2.98 -12.77 -17.18
C TRP A 270 -4.13 -13.40 -17.98
N LYS A 271 -5.27 -13.62 -17.33
CA LYS A 271 -6.42 -14.32 -17.93
C LYS A 271 -7.33 -13.39 -18.72
N THR A 272 -7.66 -12.24 -18.13
CA THR A 272 -8.65 -11.32 -18.71
C THR A 272 -8.04 -10.28 -19.63
N ARG A 273 -6.70 -10.12 -19.63
CA ARG A 273 -6.01 -9.10 -20.41
C ARG A 273 -6.45 -7.67 -20.04
N ARG A 274 -6.90 -7.47 -18.82
CA ARG A 274 -7.29 -6.15 -18.30
C ARG A 274 -6.12 -5.53 -17.57
N VAL A 275 -6.01 -4.22 -17.66
CA VAL A 275 -5.09 -3.44 -16.82
C VAL A 275 -5.62 -3.46 -15.40
N ARG A 276 -4.82 -3.97 -14.47
CA ARG A 276 -5.15 -3.96 -13.04
C ARG A 276 -4.88 -2.63 -12.39
N ALA A 277 -3.75 -2.03 -12.72
CA ALA A 277 -3.36 -0.69 -12.31
C ALA A 277 -2.15 -0.21 -13.12
N VAL A 278 -2.03 1.10 -13.27
CA VAL A 278 -0.83 1.80 -13.69
C VAL A 278 -0.46 2.78 -12.59
N LEU A 279 0.72 2.62 -12.02
CA LEU A 279 1.21 3.52 -10.96
C LEU A 279 2.55 4.11 -11.35
N THR A 280 2.60 5.42 -11.42
CA THR A 280 3.80 6.20 -11.76
C THR A 280 4.26 6.99 -10.55
N SER A 281 5.56 6.97 -10.24
CA SER A 281 6.13 7.82 -9.20
C SER A 281 6.14 9.28 -9.65
N ASP A 282 5.75 10.17 -8.74
CA ASP A 282 5.84 11.61 -8.96
C ASP A 282 7.23 12.11 -8.53
N PRO A 283 8.05 12.60 -9.48
CA PRO A 283 9.38 13.12 -9.15
C PRO A 283 9.37 14.43 -8.34
N GLY A 284 8.21 15.07 -8.19
CA GLY A 284 8.05 16.31 -7.43
C GLY A 284 7.78 16.11 -5.93
N THR A 285 7.45 14.90 -5.49
CA THR A 285 7.00 14.61 -4.11
C THR A 285 8.03 13.87 -3.25
N ALA A 286 9.25 13.68 -3.75
CA ALA A 286 10.33 13.01 -3.03
C ALA A 286 11.20 13.97 -2.20
#